data_74bb4d185a9bb4f16dc178513e26ae7d
#
_entry.id   74bb4d185a9bb4f16dc178513e26ae7d
#
_cell.length_a   1.000
_cell.length_b   1.000
_cell.length_c   1.000
_cell.angle_alpha   90.00
_cell.angle_beta   90.00
_cell.angle_gamma   90.00
#
_symmetry.space_group_name_H-M   'P 1'
#
loop_
_entity.id
_entity.type
_entity.pdbx_description
1 polymer ?
#
loop_
_entity_poly.entity_id
_entity_poly.type
_entity_poly.pdbx_seq_one_letter_code
_entity_poly.pdbx_strand_id
1 'polypeptide(L)'
;MEKLTISDIASLANVSIATVSNYLNGNYQKMSAKTRKHLAEIISQTNYRPNGTARNLAKNENKTIGVSIADITNPFTSPIMSGIYEVCDQFGLKVLFTNADNNPQNEINNILRLKSENVAGFIIDPVNVNGSIFKSFSNNTTVIVDRQSQHPEIDTIVTDNSKSVYKMIQEMLKKGYDELYFVSWPLDAVSTRILRYQGFLDATNYPAGTHLITVPHLGEQKLYDDFNKQINTIMKDRNGKKVGFFCMNARVFIRLVKAMQLGGYNYPADYGLATYEELDWMKLLRPSISCIQQDSKKIGIEAATLLKDKLEKQITRTAEIKVVPTKLIINGSF
;
A
#
# COMPACT_ATOMS: atom_id res chain seq x y z
N MET A 1 24.97 18.16 -25.05
CA MET A 1 26.28 17.94 -24.43
C MET A 1 26.42 16.45 -24.14
N GLU A 2 27.44 15.80 -24.70
CA GLU A 2 27.74 14.40 -24.38
C GLU A 2 28.07 14.26 -22.90
N LYS A 3 27.52 13.24 -22.25
CA LYS A 3 27.79 12.97 -20.84
C LYS A 3 29.21 12.41 -20.72
N LEU A 4 30.07 13.13 -20.00
CA LEU A 4 31.43 12.67 -19.71
C LEU A 4 31.39 11.30 -19.02
N THR A 5 32.27 10.40 -19.44
CA THR A 5 32.49 9.06 -18.88
C THR A 5 33.62 9.08 -17.84
N ILE A 6 33.76 7.98 -17.08
CA ILE A 6 34.89 7.82 -16.17
C ILE A 6 36.24 7.83 -16.91
N SER A 7 36.24 7.35 -18.16
CA SER A 7 37.43 7.37 -19.05
C SER A 7 37.81 8.78 -19.43
N ASP A 8 36.84 9.65 -19.69
CA ASP A 8 37.11 11.06 -20.01
C ASP A 8 37.70 11.81 -18.82
N ILE A 9 37.18 11.55 -17.62
CA ILE A 9 37.77 12.13 -16.37
C ILE A 9 39.19 11.61 -16.14
N ALA A 10 39.45 10.32 -16.37
CA ALA A 10 40.77 9.74 -16.24
C ALA A 10 41.78 10.41 -17.22
N SER A 11 41.32 10.62 -18.46
CA SER A 11 42.12 11.32 -19.50
C SER A 11 42.37 12.78 -19.13
N LEU A 12 41.35 13.54 -18.68
CA LEU A 12 41.46 14.92 -18.26
C LEU A 12 42.41 15.09 -17.05
N ALA A 13 42.40 14.14 -16.12
CA ALA A 13 43.24 14.15 -14.92
C ALA A 13 44.62 13.51 -15.15
N ASN A 14 44.89 12.96 -16.32
CA ASN A 14 46.07 12.18 -16.63
C ASN A 14 46.41 11.09 -15.61
N VAL A 15 45.37 10.32 -15.23
CA VAL A 15 45.47 9.19 -14.29
C VAL A 15 44.75 7.96 -14.86
N SER A 16 44.93 6.81 -14.24
CA SER A 16 44.21 5.61 -14.65
C SER A 16 42.73 5.67 -14.23
N ILE A 17 41.86 4.95 -14.96
CA ILE A 17 40.45 4.76 -14.61
C ILE A 17 40.32 4.20 -13.18
N ALA A 18 41.22 3.30 -12.78
CA ALA A 18 41.29 2.75 -11.43
C ALA A 18 41.52 3.83 -10.34
N THR A 19 42.35 4.84 -10.65
CA THR A 19 42.61 5.98 -9.74
C THR A 19 41.37 6.83 -9.57
N VAL A 20 40.66 7.15 -10.68
CA VAL A 20 39.39 7.89 -10.60
C VAL A 20 38.34 7.07 -9.85
N SER A 21 38.25 5.77 -10.09
CA SER A 21 37.34 4.88 -9.36
C SER A 21 37.63 4.83 -7.86
N ASN A 22 38.90 4.77 -7.46
CA ASN A 22 39.29 4.82 -6.06
C ASN A 22 38.91 6.16 -5.42
N TYR A 23 39.09 7.28 -6.12
CA TYR A 23 38.67 8.60 -5.65
C TYR A 23 37.15 8.68 -5.41
N LEU A 24 36.36 8.25 -6.39
CA LEU A 24 34.91 8.26 -6.34
C LEU A 24 34.32 7.32 -5.26
N ASN A 25 35.08 6.30 -4.87
CA ASN A 25 34.71 5.35 -3.82
C ASN A 25 35.28 5.73 -2.43
N GLY A 26 35.95 6.88 -2.28
CA GLY A 26 36.54 7.33 -1.01
C GLY A 26 37.80 6.58 -0.57
N ASN A 27 38.36 5.72 -1.44
CA ASN A 27 39.58 4.94 -1.18
C ASN A 27 40.83 5.81 -1.31
N TYR A 28 40.91 6.93 -0.57
CA TYR A 28 41.95 7.92 -0.68
C TYR A 28 43.34 7.41 -0.29
N GLN A 29 43.43 6.34 0.47
CA GLN A 29 44.69 5.70 0.83
C GLN A 29 45.47 5.14 -0.36
N LYS A 30 44.80 4.94 -1.51
CA LYS A 30 45.42 4.42 -2.74
C LYS A 30 45.91 5.51 -3.68
N MET A 31 46.00 6.77 -3.22
CA MET A 31 46.46 7.88 -4.03
C MET A 31 47.17 8.97 -3.19
N SER A 32 48.03 9.77 -3.84
CA SER A 32 48.68 10.90 -3.20
C SER A 32 47.68 12.03 -2.90
N ALA A 33 47.99 12.87 -1.89
CA ALA A 33 47.21 14.07 -1.60
C ALA A 33 47.12 15.03 -2.81
N LYS A 34 48.20 15.11 -3.60
CA LYS A 34 48.26 15.89 -4.85
C LYS A 34 47.26 15.38 -5.90
N THR A 35 47.23 14.05 -6.12
CA THR A 35 46.30 13.41 -7.05
C THR A 35 44.85 13.58 -6.61
N ARG A 36 44.59 13.44 -5.31
CA ARG A 36 43.25 13.64 -4.72
C ARG A 36 42.72 15.06 -4.97
N LYS A 37 43.58 16.10 -4.71
CA LYS A 37 43.20 17.49 -4.94
C LYS A 37 42.92 17.76 -6.41
N HIS A 38 43.76 17.28 -7.30
CA HIS A 38 43.60 17.44 -8.75
C HIS A 38 42.34 16.83 -9.28
N LEU A 39 42.00 15.60 -8.83
CA LEU A 39 40.73 14.95 -9.19
C LEU A 39 39.50 15.71 -8.66
N ALA A 40 39.57 16.25 -7.44
CA ALA A 40 38.49 17.07 -6.88
C ALA A 40 38.21 18.31 -7.76
N GLU A 41 39.26 18.99 -8.21
CA GLU A 41 39.16 20.20 -9.06
C GLU A 41 38.51 19.85 -10.42
N ILE A 42 38.99 18.80 -11.10
CA ILE A 42 38.44 18.36 -12.41
C ILE A 42 36.99 17.94 -12.30
N ILE A 43 36.63 17.13 -11.30
CA ILE A 43 35.27 16.67 -11.09
C ILE A 43 34.31 17.84 -10.78
N SER A 44 34.78 18.82 -10.01
CA SER A 44 34.02 20.05 -9.72
C SER A 44 33.84 20.92 -10.97
N GLN A 45 34.87 21.12 -11.78
CA GLN A 45 34.84 21.95 -12.99
C GLN A 45 33.97 21.30 -14.08
N THR A 46 33.99 19.99 -14.17
CA THR A 46 33.23 19.24 -15.20
C THR A 46 31.81 18.88 -14.77
N ASN A 47 31.42 19.14 -13.52
CA ASN A 47 30.17 18.67 -12.94
C ASN A 47 29.93 17.15 -13.17
N TYR A 48 31.02 16.40 -13.26
CA TYR A 48 30.96 14.98 -13.52
C TYR A 48 30.24 14.26 -12.37
N ARG A 49 29.22 13.50 -12.72
CA ARG A 49 28.55 12.57 -11.80
C ARG A 49 28.73 11.15 -12.32
N PRO A 50 29.25 10.24 -11.47
CA PRO A 50 29.38 8.83 -11.84
C PRO A 50 28.06 8.26 -12.33
N ASN A 51 28.08 7.51 -13.43
CA ASN A 51 26.91 6.76 -13.85
C ASN A 51 26.66 5.61 -12.87
N GLY A 52 25.60 5.74 -12.04
CA GLY A 52 25.24 4.76 -11.03
C GLY A 52 24.97 3.37 -11.63
N THR A 53 24.45 3.29 -12.86
CA THR A 53 24.19 2.04 -13.58
C THR A 53 25.49 1.32 -13.91
N ALA A 54 26.49 2.04 -14.43
CA ALA A 54 27.81 1.47 -14.75
C ALA A 54 28.56 1.03 -13.47
N ARG A 55 28.40 1.76 -12.36
CA ARG A 55 28.99 1.41 -11.07
C ARG A 55 28.37 0.15 -10.46
N ASN A 56 27.05 0.03 -10.54
CA ASN A 56 26.32 -1.15 -10.05
C ASN A 56 26.64 -2.39 -10.88
N LEU A 57 26.77 -2.25 -12.21
CA LEU A 57 27.24 -3.32 -13.10
C LEU A 57 28.66 -3.80 -12.74
N ALA A 58 29.57 -2.87 -12.42
CA ALA A 58 30.94 -3.21 -12.05
C ALA A 58 31.05 -3.91 -10.68
N LYS A 59 30.09 -3.68 -9.77
CA LYS A 59 30.05 -4.30 -8.43
C LYS A 59 29.15 -5.51 -8.32
N ASN A 60 28.40 -5.85 -9.36
CA ASN A 60 27.34 -6.88 -9.35
C ASN A 60 26.29 -6.68 -8.22
N GLU A 61 26.17 -5.45 -7.68
CA GLU A 61 25.25 -5.09 -6.61
C GLU A 61 24.06 -4.32 -7.18
N ASN A 62 22.98 -5.02 -7.44
CA ASN A 62 21.73 -4.34 -7.78
C ASN A 62 21.05 -3.85 -6.49
N LYS A 63 21.05 -2.53 -6.29
CA LYS A 63 20.46 -1.87 -5.11
C LYS A 63 19.12 -1.19 -5.42
N THR A 64 18.41 -1.67 -6.41
CA THR A 64 17.13 -1.09 -6.80
C THR A 64 16.00 -2.06 -6.47
N ILE A 65 14.99 -1.59 -5.75
CA ILE A 65 13.76 -2.32 -5.42
C ILE A 65 12.62 -1.83 -6.32
N GLY A 66 11.89 -2.76 -6.91
CA GLY A 66 10.67 -2.48 -7.64
C GLY A 66 9.45 -2.48 -6.72
N VAL A 67 8.66 -1.42 -6.75
CA VAL A 67 7.40 -1.33 -6.00
C VAL A 67 6.25 -1.13 -6.96
N SER A 68 5.29 -2.06 -6.96
CA SER A 68 4.05 -1.95 -7.73
C SER A 68 2.87 -1.85 -6.78
N ILE A 69 2.05 -0.82 -6.94
CA ILE A 69 0.85 -0.62 -6.13
C ILE A 69 -0.41 -0.63 -6.97
N ALA A 70 -1.50 -1.10 -6.36
CA ALA A 70 -2.79 -1.18 -7.02
C ALA A 70 -3.37 0.21 -7.32
N ASP A 71 -3.31 1.16 -6.37
CA ASP A 71 -3.91 2.48 -6.53
C ASP A 71 -3.25 3.53 -5.62
N ILE A 72 -2.52 4.47 -6.23
CA ILE A 72 -1.86 5.58 -5.51
C ILE A 72 -2.85 6.56 -4.87
N THR A 73 -4.08 6.63 -5.40
CA THR A 73 -5.12 7.53 -4.87
C THR A 73 -5.79 6.98 -3.61
N ASN A 74 -5.49 5.73 -3.23
CA ASN A 74 -5.94 5.16 -1.97
C ASN A 74 -5.13 5.76 -0.81
N PRO A 75 -5.76 6.43 0.17
CA PRO A 75 -5.05 7.03 1.33
C PRO A 75 -4.21 6.02 2.11
N PHE A 76 -4.56 4.75 2.09
CA PHE A 76 -3.81 3.65 2.70
C PHE A 76 -2.41 3.47 2.08
N THR A 77 -2.24 3.76 0.79
CA THR A 77 -1.02 3.50 0.03
C THR A 77 0.13 4.44 0.41
N SER A 78 -0.14 5.73 0.61
CA SER A 78 0.89 6.73 0.89
C SER A 78 1.73 6.43 2.15
N PRO A 79 1.14 6.05 3.30
CA PRO A 79 1.92 5.64 4.47
C PRO A 79 2.74 4.36 4.25
N ILE A 80 2.24 3.39 3.48
CA ILE A 80 3.01 2.19 3.11
C ILE A 80 4.26 2.59 2.34
N MET A 81 4.11 3.46 1.32
CA MET A 81 5.23 3.97 0.54
C MET A 81 6.26 4.71 1.41
N SER A 82 5.78 5.51 2.37
CA SER A 82 6.66 6.20 3.33
C SER A 82 7.47 5.19 4.16
N GLY A 83 6.85 4.12 4.62
CA GLY A 83 7.53 3.06 5.39
C GLY A 83 8.56 2.29 4.53
N ILE A 84 8.22 1.96 3.28
CA ILE A 84 9.15 1.32 2.34
C ILE A 84 10.35 2.23 2.09
N TYR A 85 10.10 3.52 1.81
CA TYR A 85 11.15 4.49 1.53
C TYR A 85 12.10 4.66 2.72
N GLU A 86 11.58 4.76 3.94
CA GLU A 86 12.38 4.90 5.17
C GLU A 86 13.42 3.77 5.31
N VAL A 87 13.00 2.53 5.12
CA VAL A 87 13.91 1.37 5.19
C VAL A 87 14.89 1.38 4.01
N CYS A 88 14.41 1.62 2.81
CA CYS A 88 15.27 1.64 1.62
C CYS A 88 16.34 2.74 1.70
N ASP A 89 15.99 3.94 2.18
CA ASP A 89 16.93 5.05 2.37
C ASP A 89 18.01 4.71 3.40
N GLN A 90 17.60 4.14 4.54
CA GLN A 90 18.53 3.70 5.60
C GLN A 90 19.60 2.72 5.09
N PHE A 91 19.25 1.84 4.15
CA PHE A 91 20.15 0.83 3.60
C PHE A 91 20.75 1.20 2.23
N GLY A 92 20.53 2.42 1.77
CA GLY A 92 21.04 2.91 0.47
C GLY A 92 20.45 2.18 -0.73
N LEU A 93 19.23 1.68 -0.60
CA LEU A 93 18.45 1.06 -1.67
C LEU A 93 17.69 2.14 -2.45
N LYS A 94 17.60 1.99 -3.76
CA LYS A 94 16.76 2.81 -4.63
C LYS A 94 15.39 2.19 -4.79
N VAL A 95 14.36 3.02 -4.93
CA VAL A 95 12.99 2.54 -5.18
C VAL A 95 12.53 3.00 -6.56
N LEU A 96 12.12 2.06 -7.39
CA LEU A 96 11.35 2.31 -8.60
C LEU A 96 9.88 1.99 -8.33
N PHE A 97 9.05 2.99 -8.53
CA PHE A 97 7.64 2.94 -8.17
C PHE A 97 6.74 2.94 -9.39
N THR A 98 5.71 2.09 -9.38
CA THR A 98 4.68 2.01 -10.43
C THR A 98 3.28 1.95 -9.83
N ASN A 99 2.29 2.51 -10.53
CA ASN A 99 0.89 2.51 -10.15
C ASN A 99 0.05 1.78 -11.21
N ALA A 100 -0.75 0.82 -10.80
CA ALA A 100 -1.61 0.03 -11.70
C ALA A 100 -2.98 0.67 -11.93
N ASP A 101 -3.38 1.62 -11.12
CA ASP A 101 -4.68 2.31 -11.20
C ASP A 101 -5.88 1.33 -11.17
N ASN A 102 -5.78 0.32 -10.30
CA ASN A 102 -6.72 -0.81 -10.19
C ASN A 102 -6.98 -1.58 -11.50
N ASN A 103 -6.09 -1.46 -12.48
CA ASN A 103 -6.20 -2.15 -13.76
C ASN A 103 -5.21 -3.34 -13.82
N PRO A 104 -5.70 -4.59 -13.97
CA PRO A 104 -4.82 -5.77 -14.03
C PRO A 104 -3.84 -5.75 -15.19
N GLN A 105 -4.20 -5.16 -16.34
CA GLN A 105 -3.29 -5.08 -17.48
C GLN A 105 -2.17 -4.07 -17.23
N ASN A 106 -2.47 -2.94 -16.59
CA ASN A 106 -1.45 -1.99 -16.16
C ASN A 106 -0.49 -2.61 -15.14
N GLU A 107 -1.00 -3.42 -14.20
CA GLU A 107 -0.17 -4.17 -13.25
C GLU A 107 0.83 -5.07 -13.96
N ILE A 108 0.36 -5.87 -14.93
CA ILE A 108 1.24 -6.74 -15.75
C ILE A 108 2.31 -5.91 -16.44
N ASN A 109 1.93 -4.86 -17.15
CA ASN A 109 2.84 -4.00 -17.88
C ASN A 109 3.89 -3.34 -16.97
N ASN A 110 3.46 -2.88 -15.80
CA ASN A 110 4.32 -2.28 -14.77
C ASN A 110 5.33 -3.29 -14.23
N ILE A 111 4.88 -4.50 -13.91
CA ILE A 111 5.75 -5.58 -13.44
C ILE A 111 6.79 -5.95 -14.51
N LEU A 112 6.39 -6.08 -15.76
CA LEU A 112 7.33 -6.36 -16.86
C LEU A 112 8.36 -5.24 -17.03
N ARG A 113 7.94 -3.97 -16.89
CA ARG A 113 8.85 -2.82 -16.91
C ARG A 113 9.84 -2.87 -15.75
N LEU A 114 9.38 -3.11 -14.50
CA LEU A 114 10.26 -3.25 -13.35
C LEU A 114 11.26 -4.41 -13.53
N LYS A 115 10.84 -5.52 -14.14
CA LYS A 115 11.74 -6.64 -14.47
C LYS A 115 12.81 -6.23 -15.50
N SER A 116 12.45 -5.42 -16.51
CA SER A 116 13.41 -4.92 -17.52
C SER A 116 14.43 -3.95 -16.93
N GLU A 117 14.09 -3.25 -15.83
CA GLU A 117 15.04 -2.43 -15.07
C GLU A 117 15.97 -3.26 -14.17
N ASN A 118 15.85 -4.58 -14.21
CA ASN A 118 16.69 -5.51 -13.45
C ASN A 118 16.70 -5.20 -11.95
N VAL A 119 15.54 -4.96 -11.34
CA VAL A 119 15.44 -4.70 -9.89
C VAL A 119 15.86 -5.94 -9.09
N ALA A 120 16.43 -5.73 -7.89
CA ALA A 120 16.91 -6.80 -7.02
C ALA A 120 15.75 -7.60 -6.38
N GLY A 121 14.62 -6.93 -6.16
CA GLY A 121 13.44 -7.53 -5.56
C GLY A 121 12.20 -6.66 -5.69
N PHE A 122 11.06 -7.21 -5.27
CA PHE A 122 9.75 -6.62 -5.48
C PHE A 122 8.95 -6.50 -4.18
N ILE A 123 8.27 -5.37 -4.01
CA ILE A 123 7.17 -5.22 -3.05
C ILE A 123 5.92 -4.89 -3.87
N ILE A 124 4.86 -5.69 -3.70
CA ILE A 124 3.68 -5.59 -4.54
C ILE A 124 2.40 -5.50 -3.69
N ASP A 125 1.63 -4.43 -3.87
CA ASP A 125 0.21 -4.36 -3.52
C ASP A 125 -0.57 -4.75 -4.78
N PRO A 126 -1.05 -6.00 -4.92
CA PRO A 126 -1.58 -6.51 -6.18
C PRO A 126 -2.99 -6.00 -6.47
N VAL A 127 -3.30 -5.74 -7.74
CA VAL A 127 -4.69 -5.54 -8.19
C VAL A 127 -5.46 -6.85 -8.06
N ASN A 128 -4.86 -7.95 -8.53
CA ASN A 128 -5.42 -9.29 -8.44
C ASN A 128 -4.34 -10.28 -7.99
N VAL A 129 -4.36 -10.65 -6.72
CA VAL A 129 -3.38 -11.57 -6.09
C VAL A 129 -3.33 -12.96 -6.75
N ASN A 130 -4.37 -13.38 -7.45
CA ASN A 130 -4.44 -14.65 -8.17
C ASN A 130 -4.06 -14.52 -9.66
N GLY A 131 -3.56 -13.37 -10.08
CA GLY A 131 -3.11 -13.12 -11.46
C GLY A 131 -1.96 -14.06 -11.85
N SER A 132 -1.98 -14.54 -13.12
CA SER A 132 -0.96 -15.47 -13.63
C SER A 132 0.46 -14.92 -13.57
N ILE A 133 0.63 -13.59 -13.58
CA ILE A 133 1.93 -12.93 -13.47
C ILE A 133 2.67 -13.31 -12.18
N PHE A 134 1.94 -13.60 -11.09
CA PHE A 134 2.52 -13.95 -9.79
C PHE A 134 3.22 -15.31 -9.78
N LYS A 135 2.86 -16.24 -10.68
CA LYS A 135 3.57 -17.51 -10.87
C LYS A 135 5.03 -17.34 -11.31
N SER A 136 5.39 -16.18 -11.83
CA SER A 136 6.74 -15.85 -12.29
C SER A 136 7.64 -15.23 -11.21
N PHE A 137 7.13 -15.08 -9.98
CA PHE A 137 7.87 -14.51 -8.88
C PHE A 137 8.41 -15.60 -7.94
N SER A 138 9.58 -15.33 -7.37
CA SER A 138 10.17 -16.14 -6.31
C SER A 138 9.86 -15.52 -4.94
N ASN A 139 9.54 -16.37 -3.96
CA ASN A 139 9.42 -15.92 -2.58
C ASN A 139 10.70 -15.25 -2.07
N ASN A 140 11.87 -15.67 -2.56
CA ASN A 140 13.17 -15.14 -2.11
C ASN A 140 13.42 -13.68 -2.50
N THR A 141 12.71 -13.17 -3.49
CA THR A 141 12.91 -11.79 -4.02
C THR A 141 11.63 -10.96 -4.04
N THR A 142 10.55 -11.46 -3.42
CA THR A 142 9.25 -10.78 -3.49
C THR A 142 8.55 -10.79 -2.14
N VAL A 143 7.86 -9.70 -1.85
CA VAL A 143 6.92 -9.55 -0.72
C VAL A 143 5.63 -8.93 -1.23
N ILE A 144 4.50 -9.50 -0.86
CA ILE A 144 3.16 -8.97 -1.15
C ILE A 144 2.66 -8.19 0.07
N VAL A 145 1.90 -7.11 -0.14
CA VAL A 145 1.27 -6.33 0.93
C VAL A 145 -0.23 -6.18 0.69
N ASP A 146 -0.99 -5.98 1.77
CA ASP A 146 -2.44 -5.73 1.81
C ASP A 146 -3.31 -6.90 1.34
N ARG A 147 -3.20 -7.33 0.10
CA ARG A 147 -4.04 -8.38 -0.47
C ARG A 147 -3.34 -9.74 -0.43
N GLN A 148 -4.07 -10.77 0.00
CA GLN A 148 -3.52 -12.11 0.19
C GLN A 148 -4.25 -13.16 -0.66
N SER A 149 -3.50 -14.17 -1.11
CA SER A 149 -4.05 -15.42 -1.63
C SER A 149 -4.52 -16.33 -0.49
N GLN A 150 -5.42 -17.27 -0.77
CA GLN A 150 -5.80 -18.32 0.18
C GLN A 150 -4.61 -19.28 0.44
N HIS A 151 -3.78 -19.50 -0.57
CA HIS A 151 -2.59 -20.34 -0.52
C HIS A 151 -1.38 -19.51 -0.96
N PRO A 152 -0.76 -18.73 -0.06
CA PRO A 152 0.33 -17.84 -0.44
C PRO A 152 1.59 -18.62 -0.79
N GLU A 153 2.10 -18.40 -1.99
CA GLU A 153 3.42 -18.87 -2.43
C GLU A 153 4.50 -17.81 -2.19
N ILE A 154 4.10 -16.61 -1.80
CA ILE A 154 4.96 -15.44 -1.54
C ILE A 154 4.59 -14.87 -0.18
N ASP A 155 5.61 -14.51 0.61
CA ASP A 155 5.42 -13.85 1.90
C ASP A 155 4.53 -12.61 1.75
N THR A 156 3.51 -12.55 2.59
CA THR A 156 2.48 -11.52 2.48
C THR A 156 2.30 -10.82 3.83
N ILE A 157 2.27 -9.49 3.83
CA ILE A 157 2.03 -8.68 5.02
C ILE A 157 0.66 -8.03 4.91
N VAL A 158 -0.20 -8.33 5.87
CA VAL A 158 -1.61 -7.94 5.89
C VAL A 158 -2.01 -7.33 7.23
N THR A 159 -3.25 -6.84 7.33
CA THR A 159 -3.90 -6.51 8.61
C THR A 159 -4.87 -7.62 9.04
N ASP A 160 -5.31 -7.57 10.29
CA ASP A 160 -6.31 -8.51 10.86
C ASP A 160 -7.74 -8.20 10.40
N ASN A 161 -7.95 -8.14 9.07
CA ASN A 161 -9.16 -7.69 8.41
C ASN A 161 -10.46 -8.23 9.02
N SER A 162 -10.63 -9.55 9.11
CA SER A 162 -11.85 -10.18 9.63
C SER A 162 -12.02 -9.94 11.13
N LYS A 163 -10.95 -10.19 11.91
CA LYS A 163 -10.99 -10.09 13.38
C LYS A 163 -11.30 -8.68 13.87
N SER A 164 -10.75 -7.66 13.20
CA SER A 164 -10.98 -6.26 13.60
C SER A 164 -12.39 -5.80 13.26
N VAL A 165 -12.93 -6.20 12.10
CA VAL A 165 -14.33 -5.90 11.74
C VAL A 165 -15.28 -6.62 12.70
N TYR A 166 -15.05 -7.92 12.98
CA TYR A 166 -15.83 -8.65 13.95
C TYR A 166 -15.94 -7.87 15.28
N LYS A 167 -14.81 -7.41 15.82
CA LYS A 167 -14.79 -6.65 17.07
C LYS A 167 -15.56 -5.33 16.99
N MET A 168 -15.40 -4.57 15.89
CA MET A 168 -16.10 -3.30 15.70
C MET A 168 -17.62 -3.51 15.63
N ILE A 169 -18.07 -4.52 14.91
CA ILE A 169 -19.49 -4.87 14.80
C ILE A 169 -20.05 -5.31 16.16
N GLN A 170 -19.28 -6.09 16.94
CA GLN A 170 -19.69 -6.46 18.32
C GLN A 170 -19.86 -5.21 19.22
N GLU A 171 -19.04 -4.17 19.08
CA GLU A 171 -19.23 -2.92 19.83
C GLU A 171 -20.51 -2.19 19.39
N MET A 172 -20.85 -2.19 18.11
CA MET A 172 -22.13 -1.62 17.65
C MET A 172 -23.32 -2.40 18.19
N LEU A 173 -23.29 -3.74 18.16
CA LEU A 173 -24.35 -4.59 18.74
C LEU A 173 -24.50 -4.37 20.24
N LYS A 174 -23.41 -4.27 21.02
CA LYS A 174 -23.45 -3.95 22.47
C LYS A 174 -24.11 -2.60 22.77
N LYS A 175 -23.99 -1.64 21.84
CA LYS A 175 -24.67 -0.33 21.96
C LYS A 175 -26.14 -0.35 21.51
N GLY A 176 -26.70 -1.54 21.26
CA GLY A 176 -28.12 -1.74 20.95
C GLY A 176 -28.51 -1.39 19.54
N TYR A 177 -27.61 -1.53 18.56
CA TYR A 177 -27.99 -1.47 17.16
C TYR A 177 -28.71 -2.75 16.76
N ASP A 178 -29.95 -2.62 16.29
CA ASP A 178 -30.83 -3.73 15.97
C ASP A 178 -30.55 -4.30 14.59
N GLU A 179 -30.08 -3.45 13.67
CA GLU A 179 -29.86 -3.80 12.29
C GLU A 179 -28.59 -3.11 11.75
N LEU A 180 -27.68 -3.91 11.22
CA LEU A 180 -26.39 -3.44 10.75
C LEU A 180 -26.21 -3.75 9.27
N TYR A 181 -25.61 -2.82 8.53
CA TYR A 181 -25.31 -2.96 7.11
C TYR A 181 -23.81 -2.82 6.86
N PHE A 182 -23.29 -3.70 6.00
CA PHE A 182 -21.93 -3.61 5.49
C PHE A 182 -21.93 -2.88 4.15
N VAL A 183 -21.24 -1.76 4.05
CA VAL A 183 -21.19 -0.94 2.84
C VAL A 183 -19.82 -1.10 2.18
N SER A 184 -19.80 -1.55 0.93
CA SER A 184 -18.58 -1.94 0.23
C SER A 184 -18.64 -1.59 -1.26
N TRP A 185 -17.47 -1.50 -1.90
CA TRP A 185 -17.36 -1.76 -3.34
C TRP A 185 -17.80 -3.21 -3.64
N PRO A 186 -18.07 -3.58 -4.90
CA PRO A 186 -18.25 -5.00 -5.26
C PRO A 186 -17.13 -5.84 -4.64
N LEU A 187 -17.49 -6.98 -4.05
CA LEU A 187 -16.52 -7.81 -3.31
C LEU A 187 -15.45 -8.37 -4.25
N ASP A 188 -15.86 -8.79 -5.45
CA ASP A 188 -15.03 -9.40 -6.48
C ASP A 188 -14.06 -10.45 -5.88
N ALA A 189 -12.86 -10.58 -6.45
CA ALA A 189 -11.80 -11.43 -5.90
C ALA A 189 -10.82 -10.64 -4.99
N VAL A 190 -11.25 -9.52 -4.39
CA VAL A 190 -10.38 -8.69 -3.54
C VAL A 190 -10.42 -9.20 -2.10
N SER A 191 -9.34 -9.84 -1.67
CA SER A 191 -9.27 -10.54 -0.38
C SER A 191 -9.60 -9.66 0.83
N THR A 192 -9.17 -8.39 0.84
CA THR A 192 -9.46 -7.47 1.95
C THR A 192 -10.96 -7.18 2.08
N ARG A 193 -11.68 -7.04 0.97
CA ARG A 193 -13.14 -6.84 0.96
C ARG A 193 -13.86 -8.07 1.50
N ILE A 194 -13.48 -9.25 0.99
CA ILE A 194 -14.05 -10.54 1.38
C ILE A 194 -13.84 -10.80 2.87
N LEU A 195 -12.61 -10.62 3.37
CA LEU A 195 -12.27 -10.88 4.77
C LEU A 195 -12.95 -9.89 5.73
N ARG A 196 -13.06 -8.61 5.37
CA ARG A 196 -13.82 -7.63 6.17
C ARG A 196 -15.30 -7.97 6.21
N TYR A 197 -15.88 -8.36 5.07
CA TYR A 197 -17.27 -8.81 5.02
C TYR A 197 -17.49 -10.10 5.81
N GLN A 198 -16.55 -11.05 5.76
CA GLN A 198 -16.62 -12.26 6.59
C GLN A 198 -16.66 -11.92 8.08
N GLY A 199 -15.81 -11.01 8.54
CA GLY A 199 -15.84 -10.54 9.93
C GLY A 199 -17.17 -9.89 10.33
N PHE A 200 -17.85 -9.21 9.41
CA PHE A 200 -19.19 -8.68 9.60
C PHE A 200 -20.22 -9.81 9.75
N LEU A 201 -20.21 -10.81 8.85
CA LEU A 201 -21.11 -11.95 8.91
C LEU A 201 -20.92 -12.77 10.18
N ASP A 202 -19.68 -13.03 10.57
CA ASP A 202 -19.35 -13.78 11.78
C ASP A 202 -19.86 -13.07 13.07
N ALA A 203 -19.88 -11.74 13.05
CA ALA A 203 -20.35 -10.96 14.20
C ALA A 203 -21.88 -10.87 14.29
N THR A 204 -22.57 -10.83 13.15
CA THR A 204 -24.02 -10.61 13.08
C THR A 204 -24.83 -11.90 12.91
N ASN A 205 -24.20 -12.97 12.43
CA ASN A 205 -24.86 -14.20 12.00
C ASN A 205 -25.90 -13.97 10.87
N TYR A 206 -25.76 -12.92 10.08
CA TYR A 206 -26.65 -12.66 8.96
C TYR A 206 -26.37 -13.61 7.78
N PRO A 207 -27.38 -14.00 7.03
CA PRO A 207 -27.16 -14.70 5.76
C PRO A 207 -26.33 -13.85 4.80
N ALA A 208 -25.39 -14.46 4.09
CA ALA A 208 -24.57 -13.75 3.12
C ALA A 208 -25.43 -13.04 2.06
N GLY A 209 -25.07 -11.81 1.74
CA GLY A 209 -25.75 -10.97 0.74
C GLY A 209 -26.94 -10.15 1.26
N THR A 210 -27.51 -10.45 2.45
CA THR A 210 -28.75 -9.79 2.91
C THR A 210 -28.53 -8.35 3.38
N HIS A 211 -27.43 -8.06 4.04
CA HIS A 211 -27.09 -6.75 4.62
C HIS A 211 -25.82 -6.15 3.98
N LEU A 212 -25.56 -6.53 2.74
CA LEU A 212 -24.48 -5.97 1.93
C LEU A 212 -25.04 -4.88 1.00
N ILE A 213 -24.51 -3.68 1.14
CA ILE A 213 -24.82 -2.55 0.26
C ILE A 213 -23.60 -2.28 -0.62
N THR A 214 -23.79 -2.40 -1.93
CA THR A 214 -22.72 -2.18 -2.91
C THR A 214 -22.75 -0.74 -3.42
N VAL A 215 -21.62 -0.03 -3.24
CA VAL A 215 -21.41 1.29 -3.81
C VAL A 215 -20.97 1.14 -5.26
N PRO A 216 -21.57 1.86 -6.22
CA PRO A 216 -21.15 1.80 -7.62
C PRO A 216 -19.78 2.43 -7.84
N HIS A 217 -19.04 1.94 -8.83
CA HIS A 217 -17.81 2.60 -9.29
C HIS A 217 -18.10 3.97 -9.92
N LEU A 218 -17.08 4.85 -9.94
CA LEU A 218 -17.21 6.21 -10.51
C LEU A 218 -17.62 6.17 -11.99
N GLY A 219 -18.58 7.03 -12.37
CA GLY A 219 -18.92 7.33 -13.77
C GLY A 219 -20.36 7.02 -14.20
N GLU A 220 -21.15 6.31 -13.38
CA GLU A 220 -22.52 5.94 -13.75
C GLU A 220 -23.54 6.61 -12.82
N GLN A 221 -24.03 7.81 -13.22
CA GLN A 221 -24.99 8.59 -12.43
C GLN A 221 -26.23 7.79 -12.01
N LYS A 222 -26.76 6.96 -12.90
CA LYS A 222 -27.93 6.11 -12.61
C LYS A 222 -27.69 5.17 -11.43
N LEU A 223 -26.52 4.53 -11.36
CA LEU A 223 -26.17 3.61 -10.27
C LEU A 223 -26.03 4.36 -8.93
N TYR A 224 -25.59 5.62 -8.96
CA TYR A 224 -25.58 6.45 -7.76
C TYR A 224 -26.97 6.83 -7.29
N ASP A 225 -27.88 7.09 -8.21
CA ASP A 225 -29.28 7.37 -7.88
C ASP A 225 -29.95 6.13 -7.26
N ASP A 226 -29.65 4.94 -7.77
CA ASP A 226 -30.16 3.68 -7.21
C ASP A 226 -29.55 3.38 -5.84
N PHE A 227 -28.26 3.62 -5.63
CA PHE A 227 -27.62 3.55 -4.32
C PHE A 227 -28.26 4.52 -3.31
N ASN A 228 -28.49 5.79 -3.70
CA ASN A 228 -29.15 6.78 -2.85
C ASN A 228 -30.60 6.37 -2.52
N LYS A 229 -31.33 5.81 -3.46
CA LYS A 229 -32.69 5.26 -3.23
C LYS A 229 -32.66 4.10 -2.25
N GLN A 230 -31.72 3.16 -2.40
CA GLN A 230 -31.54 2.04 -1.47
C GLN A 230 -31.33 2.53 -0.04
N ILE A 231 -30.40 3.49 0.15
CA ILE A 231 -30.14 4.09 1.47
C ILE A 231 -31.40 4.73 2.03
N ASN A 232 -32.11 5.53 1.24
CA ASN A 232 -33.36 6.17 1.67
C ASN A 232 -34.46 5.17 2.04
N THR A 233 -34.57 4.05 1.30
CA THR A 233 -35.51 2.98 1.63
C THR A 233 -35.21 2.36 2.97
N ILE A 234 -33.96 1.95 3.21
CA ILE A 234 -33.50 1.41 4.50
C ILE A 234 -33.84 2.35 5.66
N MET A 235 -33.55 3.65 5.48
CA MET A 235 -33.76 4.64 6.53
C MET A 235 -35.25 4.92 6.81
N LYS A 236 -36.12 4.85 5.81
CA LYS A 236 -37.57 4.99 5.96
C LYS A 236 -38.22 3.76 6.59
N ASP A 237 -37.77 2.57 6.20
CA ASP A 237 -38.37 1.30 6.59
C ASP A 237 -37.80 0.75 7.93
N ARG A 238 -36.99 1.53 8.63
CA ARG A 238 -36.36 1.13 9.89
C ARG A 238 -37.35 0.80 11.03
N ASN A 239 -38.60 1.28 10.93
CA ASN A 239 -39.71 0.94 11.87
C ASN A 239 -39.32 1.04 13.36
N GLY A 240 -38.61 2.12 13.73
CA GLY A 240 -38.14 2.35 15.10
C GLY A 240 -36.86 1.60 15.47
N LYS A 241 -36.33 0.75 14.61
CA LYS A 241 -35.04 0.07 14.82
C LYS A 241 -33.88 1.05 14.81
N LYS A 242 -32.88 0.78 15.63
CA LYS A 242 -31.60 1.48 15.65
C LYS A 242 -30.68 0.86 14.60
N VAL A 243 -30.50 1.58 13.47
CA VAL A 243 -29.75 1.10 12.30
C VAL A 243 -28.33 1.61 12.31
N GLY A 244 -27.36 0.75 11.95
CA GLY A 244 -25.95 1.13 11.83
C GLY A 244 -25.32 0.70 10.53
N PHE A 245 -24.32 1.44 10.09
CA PHE A 245 -23.57 1.18 8.86
C PHE A 245 -22.08 1.08 9.14
N PHE A 246 -21.49 0.02 8.64
CA PHE A 246 -20.05 -0.17 8.65
C PHE A 246 -19.51 -0.07 7.22
N CYS A 247 -18.63 0.90 6.97
CA CYS A 247 -17.99 1.12 5.67
C CYS A 247 -16.68 0.36 5.56
N MET A 248 -16.51 -0.39 4.48
CA MET A 248 -15.31 -1.21 4.26
C MET A 248 -14.00 -0.41 4.19
N ASN A 249 -14.06 0.89 3.85
CA ASN A 249 -12.93 1.83 3.86
C ASN A 249 -13.41 3.29 3.84
N ALA A 250 -12.46 4.22 3.98
CA ALA A 250 -12.75 5.64 4.02
C ALA A 250 -13.37 6.22 2.73
N ARG A 251 -13.07 5.63 1.57
CA ARG A 251 -13.66 6.08 0.28
C ARG A 251 -15.13 5.72 0.18
N VAL A 252 -15.50 4.51 0.62
CA VAL A 252 -16.90 4.06 0.73
C VAL A 252 -17.64 4.89 1.78
N PHE A 253 -16.99 5.18 2.92
CA PHE A 253 -17.53 6.04 3.97
C PHE A 253 -17.97 7.41 3.41
N ILE A 254 -17.14 8.08 2.63
CA ILE A 254 -17.49 9.39 2.04
C ILE A 254 -18.74 9.26 1.15
N ARG A 255 -18.88 8.17 0.39
CA ARG A 255 -20.04 7.93 -0.48
C ARG A 255 -21.32 7.73 0.33
N LEU A 256 -21.26 6.95 1.39
CA LEU A 256 -22.40 6.74 2.28
C LEU A 256 -22.80 8.04 2.98
N VAL A 257 -21.86 8.76 3.56
CA VAL A 257 -22.16 10.04 4.25
C VAL A 257 -22.82 11.03 3.30
N LYS A 258 -22.34 11.14 2.05
CA LYS A 258 -22.97 11.99 1.04
C LYS A 258 -24.42 11.57 0.75
N ALA A 259 -24.70 10.28 0.61
CA ALA A 259 -26.05 9.77 0.39
C ALA A 259 -26.99 10.06 1.59
N MET A 260 -26.48 9.88 2.81
CA MET A 260 -27.20 10.17 4.06
C MET A 260 -27.53 11.67 4.17
N GLN A 261 -26.57 12.55 3.88
CA GLN A 261 -26.79 14.00 3.87
C GLN A 261 -27.85 14.43 2.85
N LEU A 262 -27.85 13.85 1.66
CA LEU A 262 -28.88 14.10 0.64
C LEU A 262 -30.27 13.64 1.11
N GLY A 263 -30.35 12.60 1.94
CA GLY A 263 -31.57 12.13 2.58
C GLY A 263 -31.97 12.92 3.84
N GLY A 264 -31.14 13.85 4.31
CA GLY A 264 -31.38 14.63 5.52
C GLY A 264 -31.08 13.90 6.81
N TYR A 265 -30.34 12.77 6.78
CA TYR A 265 -30.02 11.96 7.96
C TYR A 265 -28.69 12.35 8.59
N ASN A 266 -28.63 12.34 9.91
CA ASN A 266 -27.46 12.70 10.72
C ASN A 266 -27.04 11.57 11.66
N TYR A 267 -25.73 11.28 11.73
CA TYR A 267 -25.19 10.39 12.75
C TYR A 267 -24.86 11.19 14.02
N PRO A 268 -24.93 10.65 15.21
CA PRO A 268 -25.47 9.34 15.56
C PRO A 268 -26.99 9.36 15.78
N ALA A 269 -27.66 10.51 15.55
CA ALA A 269 -29.08 10.71 15.91
C ALA A 269 -30.00 9.77 15.12
N ASP A 270 -29.78 9.65 13.81
CA ASP A 270 -30.63 8.85 12.91
C ASP A 270 -30.06 7.48 12.65
N TYR A 271 -28.72 7.32 12.64
CA TYR A 271 -28.02 6.07 12.32
C TYR A 271 -26.64 6.03 12.98
N GLY A 272 -26.15 4.82 13.24
CA GLY A 272 -24.76 4.61 13.67
C GLY A 272 -23.81 4.48 12.47
N LEU A 273 -22.58 4.94 12.66
CA LEU A 273 -21.60 4.96 11.60
C LEU A 273 -20.20 4.54 12.06
N ALA A 274 -19.61 3.55 11.39
CA ALA A 274 -18.22 3.15 11.59
C ALA A 274 -17.54 2.84 10.27
N THR A 275 -16.21 2.88 10.22
CA THR A 275 -15.44 2.62 9.01
C THR A 275 -14.15 1.88 9.29
N TYR A 276 -13.67 1.14 8.29
CA TYR A 276 -12.29 0.71 8.22
C TYR A 276 -11.44 1.88 7.72
N GLU A 277 -10.26 2.09 8.28
CA GLU A 277 -9.37 3.24 8.10
C GLU A 277 -9.73 4.47 8.94
N GLU A 278 -8.69 5.10 9.49
CA GLU A 278 -8.72 6.42 10.09
C GLU A 278 -8.04 7.42 9.15
N LEU A 279 -8.74 8.50 8.82
CA LEU A 279 -8.14 9.65 8.15
C LEU A 279 -8.14 10.85 9.10
N ASP A 280 -7.09 11.68 9.07
CA ASP A 280 -6.91 12.78 10.02
C ASP A 280 -8.09 13.75 10.09
N TRP A 281 -8.73 14.03 8.96
CA TRP A 281 -9.91 14.91 8.92
C TRP A 281 -11.13 14.32 9.64
N MET A 282 -11.23 13.00 9.84
CA MET A 282 -12.32 12.36 10.59
C MET A 282 -12.33 12.80 12.06
N LYS A 283 -11.17 13.19 12.59
CA LYS A 283 -11.02 13.73 13.95
C LYS A 283 -11.62 15.14 14.11
N LEU A 284 -11.83 15.83 13.01
CA LEU A 284 -12.44 17.16 12.98
C LEU A 284 -13.97 17.12 13.03
N LEU A 285 -14.57 15.97 12.70
CA LEU A 285 -16.02 15.78 12.72
C LEU A 285 -16.56 15.77 14.15
N ARG A 286 -17.83 16.15 14.31
CA ARG A 286 -18.51 16.17 15.62
C ARG A 286 -19.88 15.49 15.48
N PRO A 287 -20.07 14.34 16.15
CA PRO A 287 -19.03 13.56 16.87
C PRO A 287 -17.98 12.96 15.93
N SER A 288 -16.78 12.68 16.49
CA SER A 288 -15.72 12.00 15.74
C SER A 288 -16.12 10.58 15.36
N ILE A 289 -15.56 10.10 14.24
CA ILE A 289 -15.93 8.79 13.67
C ILE A 289 -15.24 7.66 14.40
N SER A 290 -15.98 6.61 14.71
CA SER A 290 -15.46 5.32 15.16
C SER A 290 -14.87 4.58 13.97
N CYS A 291 -13.65 4.07 14.12
CA CYS A 291 -12.93 3.46 13.00
C CYS A 291 -11.95 2.36 13.43
N ILE A 292 -11.55 1.56 12.46
CA ILE A 292 -10.45 0.61 12.61
C ILE A 292 -9.20 1.25 12.03
N GLN A 293 -8.27 1.65 12.89
CA GLN A 293 -7.01 2.27 12.51
C GLN A 293 -6.00 1.21 12.09
N GLN A 294 -5.47 1.33 10.89
CA GLN A 294 -4.38 0.52 10.35
C GLN A 294 -3.04 1.21 10.58
N ASP A 295 -1.99 0.43 10.92
CA ASP A 295 -0.62 0.92 10.89
C ASP A 295 0.00 0.68 9.52
N SER A 296 -0.47 1.44 8.53
CA SER A 296 -0.07 1.28 7.13
C SER A 296 1.43 1.56 6.92
N LYS A 297 1.99 2.50 7.68
CA LYS A 297 3.44 2.77 7.63
C LYS A 297 4.24 1.56 8.10
N LYS A 298 3.81 0.90 9.17
CA LYS A 298 4.43 -0.32 9.67
C LYS A 298 4.36 -1.46 8.66
N ILE A 299 3.28 -1.60 7.90
CA ILE A 299 3.20 -2.58 6.79
C ILE A 299 4.35 -2.34 5.80
N GLY A 300 4.58 -1.09 5.41
CA GLY A 300 5.68 -0.73 4.49
C GLY A 300 7.06 -1.03 5.07
N ILE A 301 7.29 -0.68 6.35
CA ILE A 301 8.54 -0.97 7.07
C ILE A 301 8.81 -2.47 7.12
N GLU A 302 7.81 -3.27 7.52
CA GLU A 302 7.93 -4.71 7.63
C GLU A 302 8.18 -5.37 6.26
N ALA A 303 7.53 -4.88 5.21
CA ALA A 303 7.71 -5.39 3.85
C ALA A 303 9.14 -5.13 3.33
N ALA A 304 9.61 -3.91 3.48
CA ALA A 304 10.96 -3.54 3.02
C ALA A 304 12.06 -4.23 3.85
N THR A 305 11.87 -4.36 5.17
CA THR A 305 12.79 -5.08 6.05
C THR A 305 12.86 -6.55 5.69
N LEU A 306 11.70 -7.19 5.48
CA LEU A 306 11.64 -8.60 5.08
C LEU A 306 12.29 -8.82 3.72
N LEU A 307 12.01 -7.96 2.73
CA LEU A 307 12.64 -8.07 1.42
C LEU A 307 14.15 -7.90 1.49
N LYS A 308 14.63 -6.89 2.22
CA LYS A 308 16.07 -6.69 2.46
C LYS A 308 16.72 -7.94 3.05
N ASP A 309 16.11 -8.50 4.11
CA ASP A 309 16.64 -9.71 4.76
C ASP A 309 16.69 -10.93 3.81
N LYS A 310 15.69 -11.07 2.94
CA LYS A 310 15.69 -12.12 1.89
C LYS A 310 16.84 -11.94 0.91
N LEU A 311 17.07 -10.72 0.45
CA LEU A 311 18.14 -10.42 -0.51
C LEU A 311 19.54 -10.61 0.09
N GLU A 312 19.73 -10.31 1.37
CA GLU A 312 21.02 -10.44 2.04
C GLU A 312 21.32 -11.89 2.51
N LYS A 313 20.30 -12.58 3.08
CA LYS A 313 20.49 -13.84 3.79
C LYS A 313 20.11 -15.08 2.98
N GLN A 314 19.60 -14.89 1.74
CA GLN A 314 19.08 -15.99 0.90
C GLN A 314 18.15 -16.94 1.69
N ILE A 315 17.16 -16.35 2.38
CA ILE A 315 16.25 -17.09 3.25
C ILE A 315 15.38 -18.02 2.40
N THR A 316 15.58 -19.32 2.52
CA THR A 316 14.76 -20.36 1.91
C THR A 316 13.82 -20.95 2.95
N ARG A 317 12.56 -20.49 2.96
CA ARG A 317 11.48 -21.07 3.77
C ARG A 317 10.16 -21.00 3.01
N THR A 318 9.17 -21.73 3.47
CA THR A 318 7.81 -21.61 2.98
C THR A 318 7.28 -20.19 3.20
N ALA A 319 6.44 -19.73 2.28
CA ALA A 319 5.81 -18.41 2.38
C ALA A 319 4.89 -18.35 3.60
N GLU A 320 4.85 -17.19 4.24
CA GLU A 320 4.03 -16.92 5.43
C GLU A 320 3.19 -15.66 5.27
N ILE A 321 2.06 -15.63 5.97
CA ILE A 321 1.25 -14.42 6.14
C ILE A 321 1.60 -13.79 7.49
N LYS A 322 2.18 -12.59 7.45
CA LYS A 322 2.46 -11.77 8.63
C LYS A 322 1.35 -10.75 8.83
N VAL A 323 0.76 -10.73 10.02
CA VAL A 323 -0.32 -9.82 10.37
C VAL A 323 0.20 -8.63 11.17
N VAL A 324 -0.02 -7.42 10.67
CA VAL A 324 0.15 -6.16 11.41
C VAL A 324 -1.19 -5.83 12.09
N PRO A 325 -1.26 -5.83 13.42
CA PRO A 325 -2.52 -5.64 14.12
C PRO A 325 -3.06 -4.22 13.94
N THR A 326 -4.39 -4.12 13.89
CA THR A 326 -5.12 -2.85 13.86
C THR A 326 -5.52 -2.41 15.26
N LYS A 327 -5.98 -1.15 15.40
CA LYS A 327 -6.56 -0.61 16.63
C LYS A 327 -8.01 -0.20 16.40
N LEU A 328 -8.89 -0.53 17.33
CA LEU A 328 -10.25 -0.01 17.33
C LEU A 328 -10.25 1.36 18.01
N ILE A 329 -10.79 2.35 17.32
CA ILE A 329 -11.02 3.70 17.84
C ILE A 329 -12.55 3.87 17.97
N ILE A 330 -13.04 3.84 19.18
CA ILE A 330 -14.47 4.01 19.46
C ILE A 330 -14.72 5.44 19.87
N ASN A 331 -15.52 6.13 19.09
CA ASN A 331 -15.92 7.53 19.27
C ASN A 331 -17.45 7.64 19.36
N GLY A 332 -17.99 8.86 19.20
CA GLY A 332 -19.41 9.13 19.34
C GLY A 332 -20.25 8.96 18.08
N SER A 333 -19.74 8.30 17.01
CA SER A 333 -20.50 8.15 15.75
C SER A 333 -21.52 7.00 15.75
N PHE A 334 -21.50 6.17 16.80
CA PHE A 334 -22.52 5.15 17.09
C PHE A 334 -22.68 4.91 18.58
#